data_95bf1e566771c448064b4adf4d2bc34c
#
_entry.id   95bf1e566771c448064b4adf4d2bc34c
#
_cell.length_a   1.000
_cell.length_b   1.000
_cell.length_c   1.000
_cell.angle_alpha   90.00
_cell.angle_beta   90.00
_cell.angle_gamma   90.00
#
_symmetry.space_group_name_H-M   'P 1'
#
loop_
_entity.id
_entity.type
_entity.pdbx_description
1 polymer ?
#
loop_
_entity_poly.entity_id
_entity_poly.type
_entity_poly.pdbx_seq_one_letter_code
_entity_poly.pdbx_strand_id
1 'polypeptide(L)'
;PQEFRGWVDHGDQGEALLSYALNNEAHQQGFFSRNLVREIIYSLISARDESGELEQQLQDATLSQEERETKAEELYQVWDNELNEMWDALNRLLSPEDMEVLTAEELEWIAWKEEQAALAGAGMAGALRAAELTRERVGVLEEYLETL
;
A
#
# COMPACT_ATOMS: atom_id res chain seq x y z
N PRO A 1 20.24 2.31 -7.00
CA PRO A 1 20.23 2.12 -6.99
C PRO A 1 20.25 2.40 -7.19
N GLN A 2 19.89 2.70 -7.30
CA GLN A 2 19.88 2.73 -7.41
C GLN A 2 19.70 3.24 -7.39
N GLU A 3 19.32 3.34 -7.64
CA GLU A 3 19.08 3.55 -7.70
C GLU A 3 18.96 4.05 -7.65
N PHE A 4 18.89 4.43 -7.88
CA PHE A 4 18.78 4.66 -7.82
C PHE A 4 18.96 4.72 -8.05
N ARG A 5 18.61 4.51 -8.50
CA ARG A 5 18.67 4.37 -8.78
C ARG A 5 18.39 4.50 -9.07
N GLY A 6 18.08 4.86 -9.57
CA GLY A 6 17.81 4.76 -9.86
C GLY A 6 17.67 5.48 -9.89
N TRP A 7 17.25 5.31 -10.15
CA TRP A 7 17.10 5.69 -10.17
C TRP A 7 17.23 5.92 -10.45
N VAL A 8 17.05 5.78 -10.55
CA VAL A 8 17.11 5.69 -10.72
C VAL A 8 17.16 5.81 -10.94
N ASP A 9 17.02 5.85 -11.43
CA ASP A 9 17.14 5.66 -11.68
C ASP A 9 17.19 6.07 -11.84
N HIS A 10 16.98 6.56 -12.25
CA HIS A 10 17.01 6.81 -12.35
C HIS A 10 17.14 7.37 -12.65
N GLY A 11 17.09 7.63 -12.89
CA GLY A 11 17.39 7.96 -13.17
C GLY A 11 17.54 8.80 -13.19
N ASP A 12 17.26 9.66 -13.89
CA ASP A 12 17.39 10.47 -13.76
C ASP A 12 17.14 11.37 -13.22
N GLN A 13 16.81 11.63 -13.33
CA GLN A 13 16.67 12.47 -12.56
C GLN A 13 17.53 13.37 -12.61
N GLY A 14 17.70 13.44 -13.28
CA GLY A 14 18.33 14.40 -13.39
C GLY A 14 19.64 14.23 -13.07
N GLU A 15 20.40 14.34 -13.98
CA GLU A 15 21.73 14.38 -13.75
C GLU A 15 22.18 15.71 -13.32
N ALA A 16 21.46 16.76 -13.63
CA ALA A 16 21.66 18.01 -12.99
C ALA A 16 21.41 17.82 -11.53
N LEU A 17 20.47 16.97 -11.23
CA LEU A 17 20.27 16.56 -9.89
C LEU A 17 21.42 15.74 -9.39
N LEU A 18 22.01 14.94 -10.20
CA LEU A 18 23.12 14.12 -9.78
C LEU A 18 24.31 14.98 -9.41
N SER A 19 24.60 15.97 -10.23
CA SER A 19 25.65 16.91 -9.90
C SER A 19 25.35 17.61 -8.60
N TYR A 20 24.11 18.02 -8.44
CA TYR A 20 23.68 18.63 -7.21
C TYR A 20 23.71 17.62 -6.08
N ALA A 21 23.30 16.41 -6.37
CA ALA A 21 23.22 15.35 -5.38
C ALA A 21 24.58 14.88 -4.93
N LEU A 22 25.59 14.95 -5.76
CA LEU A 22 26.94 14.66 -5.31
C LEU A 22 27.33 15.56 -4.17
N ASN A 23 26.78 16.77 -4.14
CA ASN A 23 27.05 17.69 -3.06
C ASN A 23 25.96 17.69 -2.01
N ASN A 24 24.78 17.18 -2.37
CA ASN A 24 23.59 17.25 -1.53
C ASN A 24 22.78 15.96 -1.55
N GLU A 25 23.45 14.84 -1.58
CA GLU A 25 22.77 13.56 -1.77
C GLU A 25 21.72 13.32 -0.69
N ALA A 26 22.05 13.55 0.57
CA ALA A 26 21.11 13.34 1.65
C ALA A 26 19.90 14.27 1.52
N HIS A 27 20.13 15.50 1.06
CA HIS A 27 19.05 16.45 0.87
C HIS A 27 18.12 15.99 -0.26
N GLN A 28 18.69 15.50 -1.36
CA GLN A 28 17.91 14.99 -2.47
C GLN A 28 17.08 13.77 -2.07
N GLN A 29 17.70 12.87 -1.33
CA GLN A 29 17.00 11.71 -0.81
C GLN A 29 15.82 12.13 0.05
N GLY A 30 16.04 13.08 0.94
CA GLY A 30 14.98 13.58 1.79
C GLY A 30 13.84 14.20 1.02
N PHE A 31 14.17 14.95 -0.05
CA PHE A 31 13.15 15.58 -0.89
C PHE A 31 12.27 14.53 -1.59
N PHE A 32 12.90 13.54 -2.21
CA PHE A 32 12.16 12.48 -2.89
C PHE A 32 11.32 11.68 -1.91
N SER A 33 11.86 11.37 -0.74
CA SER A 33 11.12 10.64 0.28
C SER A 33 9.88 11.41 0.73
N ARG A 34 10.02 12.71 0.94
CA ARG A 34 8.89 13.52 1.36
C ARG A 34 7.80 13.59 0.31
N ASN A 35 8.19 13.69 -0.96
CA ASN A 35 7.22 13.71 -2.06
C ASN A 35 6.49 12.38 -2.18
N LEU A 36 7.22 11.29 -2.05
CA LEU A 36 6.64 9.96 -2.15
C LEU A 36 5.69 9.72 -0.99
N VAL A 37 6.08 10.12 0.21
CA VAL A 37 5.22 9.98 1.39
C VAL A 37 3.95 10.81 1.22
N ARG A 38 4.07 12.02 0.66
CA ARG A 38 2.90 12.86 0.42
C ARG A 38 1.93 12.20 -0.55
N GLU A 39 2.44 11.60 -1.62
CA GLU A 39 1.60 10.88 -2.58
C GLU A 39 0.87 9.74 -1.91
N ILE A 40 1.57 9.01 -1.04
CA ILE A 40 0.98 7.90 -0.32
C ILE A 40 -0.10 8.39 0.65
N ILE A 41 0.12 9.52 1.30
CA ILE A 41 -0.87 10.09 2.20
C ILE A 41 -2.15 10.46 1.43
N TYR A 42 -2.03 11.07 0.26
CA TYR A 42 -3.19 11.40 -0.56
C TYR A 42 -3.90 10.14 -1.02
N SER A 43 -3.15 9.14 -1.44
CA SER A 43 -3.72 7.87 -1.86
C SER A 43 -4.48 7.21 -0.71
N LEU A 44 -3.93 7.27 0.49
CA LEU A 44 -4.54 6.69 1.68
C LEU A 44 -5.83 7.42 2.05
N ILE A 45 -5.85 8.74 1.94
CA ILE A 45 -7.05 9.51 2.19
C ILE A 45 -8.15 9.11 1.20
N SER A 46 -7.81 8.98 -0.08
CA SER A 46 -8.75 8.52 -1.10
C SER A 46 -9.29 7.14 -0.77
N ALA A 47 -8.41 6.23 -0.36
CA ALA A 47 -8.82 4.86 -0.02
C ALA A 47 -9.78 4.88 1.17
N ARG A 48 -9.50 5.70 2.18
CA ARG A 48 -10.38 5.82 3.34
C ARG A 48 -11.75 6.36 2.97
N ASP A 49 -11.78 7.37 2.10
CA ASP A 49 -13.05 7.93 1.64
C ASP A 49 -13.86 6.92 0.85
N GLU A 50 -13.21 6.26 -0.09
CA GLU A 50 -13.85 5.26 -0.95
C GLU A 50 -14.37 4.09 -0.14
N SER A 51 -13.55 3.59 0.78
CA SER A 51 -13.96 2.45 1.61
C SER A 51 -15.10 2.84 2.54
N GLY A 52 -15.09 4.06 3.06
CA GLY A 52 -16.18 4.55 3.89
C GLY A 52 -17.49 4.60 3.15
N GLU A 53 -17.47 5.04 1.89
CA GLU A 53 -18.65 5.04 1.05
C GLU A 53 -19.18 3.64 0.81
N LEU A 54 -18.29 2.70 0.50
CA LEU A 54 -18.68 1.31 0.27
C LEU A 54 -19.26 0.67 1.52
N GLU A 55 -18.65 0.94 2.67
CA GLU A 55 -19.16 0.43 3.95
C GLU A 55 -20.56 0.96 4.23
N GLN A 56 -20.79 2.23 3.93
CA GLN A 56 -22.09 2.83 4.12
C GLN A 56 -23.12 2.20 3.17
N GLN A 57 -22.74 2.00 1.92
CA GLN A 57 -23.63 1.36 0.94
C GLN A 57 -23.97 -0.08 1.35
N LEU A 58 -23.03 -0.77 1.98
CA LEU A 58 -23.28 -2.15 2.42
C LEU A 58 -24.33 -2.25 3.53
N GLN A 59 -24.65 -1.13 4.18
CA GLN A 59 -25.70 -1.13 5.20
C GLN A 59 -27.10 -0.97 4.63
N ASP A 60 -27.22 -0.78 3.33
CA ASP A 60 -28.51 -0.65 2.66
C ASP A 60 -29.22 -2.03 2.66
N ALA A 61 -30.35 -2.09 3.36
CA ALA A 61 -31.09 -3.35 3.52
C ALA A 61 -31.73 -3.82 2.22
N THR A 62 -31.82 -2.95 1.22
CA THR A 62 -32.46 -3.31 -0.06
C THR A 62 -31.52 -3.98 -1.04
N LEU A 63 -30.23 -4.06 -0.72
CA LEU A 63 -29.26 -4.70 -1.60
C LEU A 63 -29.51 -6.20 -1.68
N SER A 64 -29.36 -6.75 -2.89
CA SER A 64 -29.40 -8.19 -3.08
C SER A 64 -28.11 -8.81 -2.54
N GLN A 65 -28.13 -10.13 -2.37
CA GLN A 65 -26.92 -10.86 -1.94
C GLN A 65 -25.78 -10.64 -2.93
N GLU A 66 -26.09 -10.69 -4.21
CA GLU A 66 -25.10 -10.50 -5.25
C GLU A 66 -24.50 -9.09 -5.19
N GLU A 67 -25.35 -8.08 -4.99
CA GLU A 67 -24.89 -6.71 -4.85
C GLU A 67 -23.99 -6.54 -3.64
N ARG A 68 -24.32 -7.20 -2.54
CA ARG A 68 -23.49 -7.13 -1.33
C ARG A 68 -22.13 -7.77 -1.56
N GLU A 69 -22.12 -8.91 -2.25
CA GLU A 69 -20.86 -9.59 -2.54
C GLU A 69 -19.98 -8.74 -3.45
N THR A 70 -20.58 -8.09 -4.45
CA THR A 70 -19.82 -7.21 -5.34
C THR A 70 -19.22 -6.06 -4.58
N LYS A 71 -20.00 -5.42 -3.69
CA LYS A 71 -19.49 -4.28 -2.93
C LYS A 71 -18.42 -4.69 -1.93
N ALA A 72 -18.56 -5.86 -1.33
CA ALA A 72 -17.52 -6.38 -0.43
C ALA A 72 -16.22 -6.62 -1.18
N GLU A 73 -16.32 -7.14 -2.39
CA GLU A 73 -15.15 -7.35 -3.22
C GLU A 73 -14.51 -6.02 -3.61
N GLU A 74 -15.34 -5.03 -3.94
CA GLU A 74 -14.84 -3.68 -4.24
C GLU A 74 -14.12 -3.08 -3.04
N LEU A 75 -14.65 -3.30 -1.84
CA LEU A 75 -14.04 -2.82 -0.62
C LEU A 75 -12.66 -3.45 -0.42
N TYR A 76 -12.56 -4.75 -0.61
CA TYR A 76 -11.28 -5.42 -0.54
C TYR A 76 -10.32 -4.86 -1.57
N GLN A 77 -10.81 -4.62 -2.79
CA GLN A 77 -9.97 -4.13 -3.87
C GLN A 77 -9.40 -2.74 -3.56
N VAL A 78 -10.20 -1.88 -2.92
CA VAL A 78 -9.71 -0.55 -2.50
C VAL A 78 -8.47 -0.71 -1.61
N TRP A 79 -8.56 -1.58 -0.61
CA TRP A 79 -7.45 -1.74 0.33
C TRP A 79 -6.28 -2.51 -0.28
N ASP A 80 -6.56 -3.47 -1.16
CA ASP A 80 -5.50 -4.19 -1.85
C ASP A 80 -4.71 -3.25 -2.77
N ASN A 81 -5.40 -2.36 -3.47
CA ASN A 81 -4.73 -1.37 -4.30
C ASN A 81 -3.87 -0.45 -3.46
N GLU A 82 -4.37 -0.03 -2.30
CA GLU A 82 -3.60 0.85 -1.42
C GLU A 82 -2.38 0.13 -0.86
N LEU A 83 -2.53 -1.14 -0.52
CA LEU A 83 -1.41 -1.96 -0.07
C LEU A 83 -0.31 -2.00 -1.13
N ASN A 84 -0.70 -2.19 -2.38
CA ASN A 84 0.26 -2.23 -3.48
C ASN A 84 0.96 -0.90 -3.69
N GLU A 85 0.24 0.22 -3.50
CA GLU A 85 0.86 1.55 -3.59
C GLU A 85 1.91 1.74 -2.50
N MET A 86 1.58 1.33 -1.28
CA MET A 86 2.52 1.42 -0.18
C MET A 86 3.72 0.52 -0.39
N TRP A 87 3.49 -0.67 -0.92
CA TRP A 87 4.56 -1.61 -1.21
C TRP A 87 5.54 -1.02 -2.21
N ASP A 88 5.00 -0.39 -3.26
CA ASP A 88 5.81 0.27 -4.28
C ASP A 88 6.69 1.35 -3.66
N ALA A 89 6.10 2.15 -2.78
CA ALA A 89 6.84 3.22 -2.12
C ALA A 89 7.97 2.66 -1.26
N LEU A 90 7.67 1.62 -0.48
CA LEU A 90 8.69 1.00 0.37
C LEU A 90 9.81 0.40 -0.47
N ASN A 91 9.45 -0.20 -1.60
CA ASN A 91 10.43 -0.80 -2.48
C ASN A 91 11.39 0.24 -3.05
N ARG A 92 10.95 1.49 -3.16
CA ARG A 92 11.78 2.59 -3.63
C ARG A 92 12.64 3.20 -2.52
N LEU A 93 12.21 3.08 -1.28
CA LEU A 93 12.86 3.75 -0.16
C LEU A 93 13.80 2.85 0.62
N LEU A 94 13.54 1.55 0.62
CA LEU A 94 14.31 0.62 1.43
C LEU A 94 15.51 0.07 0.67
N SER A 95 16.54 -0.29 1.42
CA SER A 95 17.67 -1.01 0.84
C SER A 95 17.21 -2.40 0.39
N PRO A 96 17.96 -3.03 -0.54
CA PRO A 96 17.60 -4.39 -0.94
C PRO A 96 17.56 -5.37 0.22
N GLU A 97 18.43 -5.21 1.21
CA GLU A 97 18.46 -6.09 2.37
C GLU A 97 17.20 -5.93 3.21
N ASP A 98 16.80 -4.69 3.47
CA ASP A 98 15.60 -4.42 4.26
C ASP A 98 14.37 -4.88 3.50
N MET A 99 14.36 -4.71 2.19
CA MET A 99 13.25 -5.13 1.36
C MET A 99 13.12 -6.65 1.35
N GLU A 100 14.23 -7.35 1.42
CA GLU A 100 14.22 -8.82 1.48
C GLU A 100 13.55 -9.30 2.76
N VAL A 101 13.88 -8.68 3.89
CA VAL A 101 13.27 -9.03 5.17
C VAL A 101 11.78 -8.73 5.15
N LEU A 102 11.42 -7.55 4.66
CA LEU A 102 10.02 -7.16 4.61
C LEU A 102 9.21 -8.05 3.66
N THR A 103 9.82 -8.47 2.55
CA THR A 103 9.17 -9.37 1.60
C THR A 103 8.85 -10.71 2.24
N ALA A 104 9.78 -11.25 3.04
CA ALA A 104 9.53 -12.50 3.74
C ALA A 104 8.36 -12.37 4.70
N GLU A 105 8.31 -11.27 5.44
CA GLU A 105 7.19 -10.97 6.34
C GLU A 105 5.87 -10.87 5.58
N GLU A 106 5.91 -10.18 4.44
CA GLU A 106 4.69 -9.96 3.67
C GLU A 106 4.15 -11.27 3.11
N LEU A 107 5.02 -12.16 2.67
CA LEU A 107 4.59 -13.45 2.15
C LEU A 107 3.91 -14.27 3.24
N GLU A 108 4.43 -14.23 4.47
CA GLU A 108 3.78 -14.89 5.60
C GLU A 108 2.43 -14.27 5.90
N TRP A 109 2.35 -12.95 5.84
CA TRP A 109 1.10 -12.25 6.08
C TRP A 109 0.06 -12.59 5.02
N ILE A 110 0.48 -12.66 3.75
CA ILE A 110 -0.44 -13.00 2.66
C ILE A 110 -1.05 -14.39 2.90
N ALA A 111 -0.21 -15.36 3.25
CA ALA A 111 -0.69 -16.72 3.51
C ALA A 111 -1.68 -16.73 4.68
N TRP A 112 -1.36 -15.99 5.73
CA TRP A 112 -2.24 -15.89 6.89
C TRP A 112 -3.56 -15.21 6.53
N LYS A 113 -3.51 -14.13 5.75
CA LYS A 113 -4.69 -13.41 5.31
C LYS A 113 -5.63 -14.32 4.53
N GLU A 114 -5.06 -15.10 3.61
CA GLU A 114 -5.86 -16.00 2.79
C GLU A 114 -6.52 -17.07 3.64
N GLU A 115 -5.79 -17.57 4.62
CA GLU A 115 -6.36 -18.56 5.54
C GLU A 115 -7.51 -17.95 6.34
N GLN A 116 -7.31 -16.75 6.89
CA GLN A 116 -8.34 -16.10 7.68
C GLN A 116 -9.58 -15.79 6.85
N ALA A 117 -9.39 -15.34 5.61
CA ALA A 117 -10.53 -15.06 4.73
C ALA A 117 -11.29 -16.34 4.42
N ALA A 118 -10.58 -17.44 4.19
CA ALA A 118 -11.23 -18.72 3.92
C ALA A 118 -12.03 -19.20 5.13
N LEU A 119 -11.50 -19.00 6.33
CA LEU A 119 -12.17 -19.37 7.56
C LEU A 119 -13.45 -18.56 7.78
N ALA A 120 -13.45 -17.30 7.34
CA ALA A 120 -14.63 -16.45 7.47
C ALA A 120 -15.76 -16.91 6.54
N GLY A 121 -15.43 -17.55 5.43
CA GLY A 121 -16.39 -18.10 4.52
C GLY A 121 -16.22 -17.59 3.11
N ALA A 122 -16.94 -18.19 2.19
CA ALA A 122 -16.93 -17.77 0.79
C ALA A 122 -17.81 -16.53 0.60
N GLY A 123 -17.62 -15.85 -0.51
CA GLY A 123 -18.46 -14.72 -0.89
C GLY A 123 -18.19 -13.50 -0.02
N MET A 124 -19.27 -12.87 0.43
CA MET A 124 -19.18 -11.60 1.14
C MET A 124 -18.33 -11.68 2.41
N ALA A 125 -18.52 -12.73 3.21
CA ALA A 125 -17.83 -12.84 4.49
C ALA A 125 -16.32 -12.91 4.30
N GLY A 126 -15.85 -13.68 3.35
CA GLY A 126 -14.43 -13.79 3.06
C GLY A 126 -13.87 -12.49 2.52
N ALA A 127 -14.60 -11.83 1.63
CA ALA A 127 -14.17 -10.57 1.06
C ALA A 127 -14.06 -9.48 2.13
N LEU A 128 -15.04 -9.41 3.04
CA LEU A 128 -15.00 -8.43 4.11
C LEU A 128 -13.84 -8.68 5.06
N ARG A 129 -13.58 -9.96 5.37
CA ARG A 129 -12.45 -10.27 6.23
C ARG A 129 -11.13 -9.92 5.56
N ALA A 130 -11.00 -10.24 4.28
CA ALA A 130 -9.80 -9.87 3.52
C ALA A 130 -9.62 -8.36 3.50
N ALA A 131 -10.72 -7.60 3.32
CA ALA A 131 -10.65 -6.14 3.33
C ALA A 131 -10.18 -5.62 4.68
N GLU A 132 -10.72 -6.17 5.75
CA GLU A 132 -10.36 -5.76 7.10
C GLU A 132 -8.88 -5.99 7.38
N LEU A 133 -8.41 -7.19 7.06
CA LEU A 133 -7.01 -7.56 7.30
C LEU A 133 -6.06 -6.73 6.43
N THR A 134 -6.45 -6.47 5.19
CA THR A 134 -5.62 -5.68 4.29
C THR A 134 -5.54 -4.23 4.78
N ARG A 135 -6.66 -3.69 5.26
CA ARG A 135 -6.66 -2.36 5.84
C ARG A 135 -5.71 -2.27 7.04
N GLU A 136 -5.73 -3.28 7.91
CA GLU A 136 -4.82 -3.34 9.05
C GLU A 136 -3.37 -3.40 8.59
N ARG A 137 -3.10 -4.18 7.53
CA ARG A 137 -1.73 -4.28 7.02
C ARG A 137 -1.26 -2.96 6.43
N VAL A 138 -2.15 -2.24 5.73
CA VAL A 138 -1.84 -0.90 5.23
C VAL A 138 -1.39 -0.01 6.38
N GLY A 139 -2.09 -0.08 7.52
CA GLY A 139 -1.71 0.69 8.70
C GLY A 139 -0.34 0.32 9.24
N VAL A 140 -0.01 -0.98 9.23
CA VAL A 140 1.32 -1.43 9.66
C VAL A 140 2.40 -0.88 8.74
N LEU A 141 2.16 -0.94 7.42
CA LEU A 141 3.14 -0.44 6.46
C LEU A 141 3.24 1.09 6.52
N GLU A 142 2.14 1.77 6.81
CA GLU A 142 2.14 3.21 7.00
C GLU A 142 3.06 3.59 8.16
N GLU A 143 2.93 2.89 9.29
CA GLU A 143 3.80 3.13 10.43
C GLU A 143 5.26 2.87 10.09
N TYR A 144 5.51 1.80 9.37
CA TYR A 144 6.86 1.48 8.93
C TYR A 144 7.43 2.62 8.09
N LEU A 145 6.62 3.11 7.15
CA LEU A 145 7.00 4.19 6.26
C LEU A 145 7.34 5.46 7.06
N GLU A 146 6.59 5.74 8.12
CA GLU A 146 6.80 6.92 8.94
C GLU A 146 8.11 6.86 9.72
N THR A 147 8.67 5.69 9.94
CA THR A 147 9.94 5.56 10.66
C THR A 147 11.14 5.77 9.76
N LEU A 148 10.94 5.85 8.46
CA LEU A 148 12.03 6.10 7.52
C LEU A 148 12.33 7.60 7.42
#